data_16c2493590decfdac72085bca58b0633
#
_entry.id   16c2493590decfdac72085bca58b0633
#
_cell.length_a   1.000
_cell.length_b   1.000
_cell.length_c   1.000
_cell.angle_alpha   90.00
_cell.angle_beta   90.00
_cell.angle_gamma   90.00
#
_symmetry.space_group_name_H-M   'P 1'
#
loop_
_entity.id
_entity.type
_entity.pdbx_description
1 polymer ?
#
loop_
_entity_poly.entity_id
_entity_poly.type
_entity_poly.pdbx_seq_one_letter_code
_entity_poly.pdbx_strand_id
1 'polypeptide(L)'
;EQLVAESLDSVIRDAQGRVLIATFASLISRIQMAIDSGARYGRRVAILGRSMVNNVKTALDMGYLSDPSNVLIDIDRAQGMNPSQIIVMTTGSQGEPTSALVRISNQAHRQIRIREGDTVVISASPIPGNERLVTRTVNNLMLLGATVFYDKNATVHVHGHASREELKAVISILSPQYFIPIHGEHRHLRAHAALAQDLGVAGENIFVLQDGDVVSLGRESGKISDHTSASYVFVSGQHVWRASGKIFDDRMRLASGGVVFLQVHVHGEGSSKRVAVETVSRGFTEDPGELDYLEEASYLLEKDINRHLEIGDEKLSTRE
;
A
#
# COMPACT_ATOMS: atom_id res chain seq x y z
N GLU A 1 5.42 24.41 2.56
CA GLU A 1 4.25 24.49 1.70
C GLU A 1 4.35 25.58 0.64
N GLN A 2 4.88 26.79 0.96
CA GLN A 2 5.02 27.88 -0.01
C GLN A 2 5.86 27.48 -1.22
N LEU A 3 7.03 26.85 -1.05
CA LEU A 3 7.88 26.37 -2.14
C LEU A 3 7.16 25.35 -3.04
N VAL A 4 6.30 24.54 -2.45
CA VAL A 4 5.50 23.57 -3.23
C VAL A 4 4.41 24.29 -4.02
N ALA A 5 3.77 25.31 -3.44
CA ALA A 5 2.78 26.12 -4.14
C ALA A 5 3.41 26.82 -5.36
N GLU A 6 4.58 27.42 -5.20
CA GLU A 6 5.33 28.07 -6.28
C GLU A 6 5.73 27.07 -7.38
N SER A 7 6.21 25.89 -6.99
CA SER A 7 6.59 24.84 -7.94
C SER A 7 5.38 24.30 -8.71
N LEU A 8 4.26 24.00 -8.03
CA LEU A 8 3.03 23.56 -8.68
C LEU A 8 2.45 24.63 -9.62
N ASP A 9 2.45 25.88 -9.18
CA ASP A 9 2.00 27.00 -9.98
C ASP A 9 2.79 27.13 -11.28
N SER A 10 4.13 27.00 -11.18
CA SER A 10 5.02 27.00 -12.34
C SER A 10 4.72 25.83 -13.29
N VAL A 11 4.60 24.60 -12.77
CA VAL A 11 4.28 23.43 -13.58
C VAL A 11 2.92 23.59 -14.28
N ILE A 12 1.89 24.10 -13.57
CA ILE A 12 0.56 24.29 -14.15
C ILE A 12 0.57 25.38 -15.22
N ARG A 13 1.30 26.48 -14.98
CA ARG A 13 1.46 27.58 -15.95
C ARG A 13 2.11 27.11 -17.24
N ASP A 14 3.21 26.35 -17.14
CA ASP A 14 4.06 26.00 -18.26
C ASP A 14 3.56 24.78 -19.04
N ALA A 15 2.64 24.01 -18.48
CA ALA A 15 2.06 22.81 -19.09
C ALA A 15 1.22 23.16 -20.32
N GLN A 16 1.59 22.60 -21.48
CA GLN A 16 0.87 22.81 -22.75
C GLN A 16 -0.40 21.94 -22.85
N GLY A 17 -0.37 20.77 -22.22
CA GLY A 17 -1.46 19.80 -22.19
C GLY A 17 -2.25 19.84 -20.88
N ARG A 18 -2.90 18.71 -20.61
CA ARG A 18 -3.62 18.46 -19.37
C ARG A 18 -2.63 18.21 -18.23
N VAL A 19 -2.97 18.70 -17.03
CA VAL A 19 -2.20 18.46 -15.81
C VAL A 19 -2.93 17.46 -14.92
N LEU A 20 -2.28 16.40 -14.53
CA LEU A 20 -2.79 15.44 -13.53
C LEU A 20 -1.94 15.59 -12.26
N ILE A 21 -2.58 15.79 -11.12
CA ILE A 21 -1.90 15.95 -9.83
C ILE A 21 -2.36 14.84 -8.89
N ALA A 22 -1.44 13.93 -8.55
CA ALA A 22 -1.69 12.88 -7.60
C ALA A 22 -1.18 13.26 -6.22
N THR A 23 -2.07 13.18 -5.22
CA THR A 23 -1.75 13.51 -3.83
C THR A 23 -2.59 12.67 -2.87
N PHE A 24 -2.32 12.76 -1.57
CA PHE A 24 -3.21 12.19 -0.56
C PHE A 24 -4.56 12.91 -0.57
N ALA A 25 -5.64 12.18 -0.51
CA ALA A 25 -7.00 12.74 -0.51
C ALA A 25 -7.28 13.67 0.69
N SER A 26 -6.53 13.53 1.78
CA SER A 26 -6.61 14.35 2.99
C SER A 26 -5.77 15.62 2.94
N LEU A 27 -4.93 15.80 1.92
CA LEU A 27 -4.05 16.97 1.79
C LEU A 27 -4.81 18.15 1.15
N ILE A 28 -5.69 18.75 1.93
CA ILE A 28 -6.64 19.80 1.50
C ILE A 28 -5.90 21.04 0.95
N SER A 29 -4.78 21.42 1.55
CA SER A 29 -3.96 22.56 1.09
C SER A 29 -3.49 22.36 -0.37
N ARG A 30 -3.14 21.14 -0.78
CA ARG A 30 -2.71 20.83 -2.13
C ARG A 30 -3.84 20.96 -3.14
N ILE A 31 -5.04 20.58 -2.73
CA ILE A 31 -6.25 20.74 -3.55
C ILE A 31 -6.56 22.23 -3.73
N GLN A 32 -6.42 23.04 -2.65
CA GLN A 32 -6.59 24.49 -2.75
C GLN A 32 -5.60 25.13 -3.72
N MET A 33 -4.32 24.74 -3.66
CA MET A 33 -3.30 25.22 -4.62
C MET A 33 -3.69 24.95 -6.07
N ALA A 34 -4.25 23.77 -6.35
CA ALA A 34 -4.71 23.42 -7.70
C ALA A 34 -5.94 24.26 -8.14
N ILE A 35 -6.86 24.53 -7.23
CA ILE A 35 -8.03 25.40 -7.48
C ILE A 35 -7.58 26.82 -7.78
N ASP A 36 -6.67 27.38 -6.96
CA ASP A 36 -6.15 28.74 -7.09
C ASP A 36 -5.38 28.92 -8.42
N SER A 37 -4.50 27.96 -8.75
CA SER A 37 -3.78 27.97 -10.03
C SER A 37 -4.74 27.75 -11.21
N GLY A 38 -5.76 26.89 -11.07
CA GLY A 38 -6.81 26.71 -12.06
C GLY A 38 -7.55 28.02 -12.37
N ALA A 39 -7.95 28.76 -11.35
CA ALA A 39 -8.56 30.07 -11.47
C ALA A 39 -7.63 31.09 -12.16
N ARG A 40 -6.36 31.09 -11.77
CA ARG A 40 -5.35 32.03 -12.31
C ARG A 40 -5.05 31.79 -13.78
N TYR A 41 -4.97 30.54 -14.23
CA TYR A 41 -4.59 30.18 -15.60
C TYR A 41 -5.77 29.75 -16.48
N GLY A 42 -7.02 29.98 -16.04
CA GLY A 42 -8.21 29.64 -16.81
C GLY A 42 -8.43 28.15 -17.03
N ARG A 43 -7.92 27.31 -16.12
CA ARG A 43 -8.07 25.86 -16.14
C ARG A 43 -9.20 25.42 -15.22
N ARG A 44 -9.97 24.41 -15.64
CA ARG A 44 -10.95 23.73 -14.79
C ARG A 44 -10.30 22.61 -14.00
N VAL A 45 -10.74 22.39 -12.78
CA VAL A 45 -10.20 21.38 -11.88
C VAL A 45 -11.24 20.27 -11.71
N ALA A 46 -10.91 19.09 -12.21
CA ALA A 46 -11.72 17.90 -12.06
C ALA A 46 -11.18 17.01 -10.95
N ILE A 47 -12.07 16.47 -10.13
CA ILE A 47 -11.69 15.60 -8.99
C ILE A 47 -11.94 14.15 -9.37
N LEU A 48 -10.93 13.29 -9.21
CA LEU A 48 -10.97 11.89 -9.56
C LEU A 48 -10.64 10.99 -8.37
N GLY A 49 -11.48 10.01 -8.14
CA GLY A 49 -11.34 9.06 -7.04
C GLY A 49 -12.34 9.33 -5.91
N ARG A 50 -12.99 8.25 -5.45
CA ARG A 50 -14.12 8.31 -4.50
C ARG A 50 -13.76 9.03 -3.20
N SER A 51 -12.62 8.67 -2.60
CA SER A 51 -12.16 9.30 -1.35
C SER A 51 -11.84 10.78 -1.53
N MET A 52 -11.23 11.17 -2.67
CA MET A 52 -10.90 12.57 -2.93
C MET A 52 -12.17 13.40 -3.17
N VAL A 53 -13.14 12.90 -3.93
CA VAL A 53 -14.44 13.57 -4.14
C VAL A 53 -15.14 13.82 -2.80
N ASN A 54 -15.18 12.81 -1.91
CA ASN A 54 -15.81 12.94 -0.60
C ASN A 54 -15.10 13.98 0.27
N ASN A 55 -13.77 13.95 0.33
CA ASN A 55 -12.99 14.89 1.12
C ASN A 55 -13.12 16.33 0.61
N VAL A 56 -13.09 16.52 -0.72
CA VAL A 56 -13.30 17.84 -1.33
C VAL A 56 -14.67 18.39 -0.97
N LYS A 57 -15.72 17.57 -1.10
CA LYS A 57 -17.08 17.99 -0.71
C LYS A 57 -17.14 18.39 0.75
N THR A 58 -16.66 17.55 1.65
CA THR A 58 -16.65 17.84 3.09
C THR A 58 -15.85 19.11 3.39
N ALA A 59 -14.69 19.30 2.76
CA ALA A 59 -13.84 20.46 2.98
C ALA A 59 -14.49 21.76 2.47
N LEU A 60 -15.23 21.72 1.36
CA LEU A 60 -16.05 22.85 0.88
C LEU A 60 -17.19 23.16 1.86
N ASP A 61 -17.95 22.15 2.29
CA ASP A 61 -19.06 22.30 3.24
C ASP A 61 -18.60 22.88 4.58
N MET A 62 -17.38 22.55 5.02
CA MET A 62 -16.77 23.04 6.26
C MET A 62 -16.01 24.38 6.09
N GLY A 63 -15.86 24.91 4.89
CA GLY A 63 -15.13 26.14 4.60
C GLY A 63 -13.61 26.01 4.63
N TYR A 64 -13.05 24.77 4.61
CA TYR A 64 -11.61 24.53 4.47
C TYR A 64 -11.11 24.62 3.02
N LEU A 65 -11.99 24.49 2.05
CA LEU A 65 -11.74 24.75 0.64
C LEU A 65 -12.63 25.89 0.16
N SER A 66 -12.12 26.69 -0.77
CA SER A 66 -12.82 27.80 -1.40
C SER A 66 -12.65 27.71 -2.90
N ASP A 67 -13.76 27.82 -3.64
CA ASP A 67 -13.80 27.91 -5.11
C ASP A 67 -14.63 29.11 -5.59
N PRO A 68 -14.22 30.35 -5.31
CA PRO A 68 -14.97 31.55 -5.67
C PRO A 68 -15.07 31.76 -7.18
N SER A 69 -14.14 31.19 -7.93
CA SER A 69 -14.11 31.26 -9.41
C SER A 69 -14.88 30.13 -10.07
N ASN A 70 -15.48 29.23 -9.28
CA ASN A 70 -16.25 28.07 -9.75
C ASN A 70 -15.51 27.24 -10.80
N VAL A 71 -14.21 26.94 -10.51
CA VAL A 71 -13.35 26.15 -11.42
C VAL A 71 -13.53 24.64 -11.24
N LEU A 72 -14.10 24.19 -10.13
CA LEU A 72 -14.36 22.77 -9.89
C LEU A 72 -15.43 22.23 -10.84
N ILE A 73 -15.14 21.09 -11.45
CA ILE A 73 -16.07 20.39 -12.37
C ILE A 73 -16.05 18.88 -12.13
N ASP A 74 -17.11 18.23 -12.56
CA ASP A 74 -17.13 16.76 -12.62
C ASP A 74 -16.18 16.26 -13.71
N ILE A 75 -15.57 15.10 -13.47
CA ILE A 75 -14.63 14.46 -14.39
C ILE A 75 -15.24 14.18 -15.76
N ASP A 76 -16.54 13.89 -15.84
CA ASP A 76 -17.24 13.63 -17.09
C ASP A 76 -17.32 14.89 -17.97
N ARG A 77 -17.46 16.07 -17.37
CA ARG A 77 -17.42 17.36 -18.09
C ARG A 77 -16.02 17.65 -18.64
N ALA A 78 -14.96 17.23 -17.96
CA ALA A 78 -13.60 17.42 -18.41
C ALA A 78 -13.25 16.65 -19.69
N GLN A 79 -13.94 15.53 -19.98
CA GLN A 79 -13.63 14.67 -21.13
C GLN A 79 -13.78 15.36 -22.49
N GLY A 80 -14.68 16.32 -22.61
CA GLY A 80 -14.95 17.07 -23.84
C GLY A 80 -14.21 18.39 -24.00
N MET A 81 -13.37 18.77 -23.02
CA MET A 81 -12.69 20.06 -23.00
C MET A 81 -11.29 19.97 -23.64
N ASN A 82 -10.75 21.13 -24.02
CA ASN A 82 -9.37 21.23 -24.49
C ASN A 82 -8.41 20.78 -23.35
N PRO A 83 -7.48 19.86 -23.59
CA PRO A 83 -6.50 19.39 -22.58
C PRO A 83 -5.78 20.53 -21.86
N SER A 84 -5.38 21.59 -22.55
CA SER A 84 -4.72 22.74 -21.93
C SER A 84 -5.57 23.50 -20.90
N GLN A 85 -6.87 23.23 -20.82
CA GLN A 85 -7.79 23.88 -19.90
C GLN A 85 -8.16 23.00 -18.70
N ILE A 86 -7.48 21.86 -18.49
CA ILE A 86 -7.87 20.88 -17.49
C ILE A 86 -6.73 20.59 -16.51
N ILE A 87 -7.07 20.59 -15.22
CA ILE A 87 -6.31 19.98 -14.14
C ILE A 87 -7.15 18.83 -13.61
N VAL A 88 -6.55 17.67 -13.37
CA VAL A 88 -7.20 16.51 -12.73
C VAL A 88 -6.51 16.21 -11.42
N MET A 89 -7.20 16.38 -10.30
CA MET A 89 -6.74 15.94 -8.99
C MET A 89 -7.08 14.47 -8.80
N THR A 90 -6.13 13.65 -8.38
CA THR A 90 -6.33 12.20 -8.24
C THR A 90 -5.59 11.61 -7.05
N THR A 91 -5.99 10.41 -6.67
CA THR A 91 -5.29 9.57 -5.67
C THR A 91 -4.27 8.65 -6.34
N GLY A 92 -3.41 8.00 -5.54
CA GLY A 92 -2.46 7.00 -6.02
C GLY A 92 -1.02 7.47 -6.05
N SER A 93 -0.69 8.48 -5.26
CA SER A 93 0.68 9.00 -5.12
C SER A 93 1.66 7.99 -4.51
N GLN A 94 1.17 6.90 -3.89
CA GLN A 94 1.98 5.84 -3.28
C GLN A 94 2.07 4.56 -4.14
N GLY A 95 1.50 4.59 -5.34
CA GLY A 95 1.57 3.43 -6.25
C GLY A 95 0.64 2.27 -5.87
N GLU A 96 -0.39 2.51 -5.06
CA GLU A 96 -1.35 1.48 -4.65
C GLU A 96 -2.10 0.91 -5.86
N PRO A 97 -2.14 -0.42 -6.05
CA PRO A 97 -2.64 -1.06 -7.28
C PRO A 97 -4.08 -0.69 -7.66
N THR A 98 -4.93 -0.41 -6.68
CA THR A 98 -6.35 -0.07 -6.89
C THR A 98 -6.60 1.43 -7.05
N SER A 99 -5.58 2.26 -6.88
CA SER A 99 -5.69 3.71 -6.94
C SER A 99 -5.94 4.22 -8.37
N ALA A 100 -6.47 5.44 -8.47
CA ALA A 100 -6.81 6.01 -9.76
C ALA A 100 -5.57 6.24 -10.65
N LEU A 101 -4.48 6.83 -10.12
CA LEU A 101 -3.27 7.08 -10.89
C LEU A 101 -2.63 5.78 -11.42
N VAL A 102 -2.55 4.73 -10.60
CA VAL A 102 -1.98 3.43 -11.02
C VAL A 102 -2.83 2.79 -12.12
N ARG A 103 -4.16 2.85 -11.99
CA ARG A 103 -5.05 2.37 -13.05
C ARG A 103 -4.92 3.18 -14.34
N ILE A 104 -4.69 4.50 -14.24
CA ILE A 104 -4.40 5.37 -15.37
C ILE A 104 -3.07 4.97 -16.03
N SER A 105 -2.00 4.80 -15.25
CA SER A 105 -0.66 4.41 -15.74
C SER A 105 -0.64 3.02 -16.40
N ASN A 106 -1.55 2.14 -16.01
CA ASN A 106 -1.73 0.80 -16.62
C ASN A 106 -2.81 0.79 -17.73
N GLN A 107 -3.32 1.95 -18.17
CA GLN A 107 -4.38 2.10 -19.16
C GLN A 107 -5.72 1.40 -18.80
N ALA A 108 -5.91 1.08 -17.51
CA ALA A 108 -7.07 0.35 -16.97
C ALA A 108 -8.15 1.27 -16.36
N HIS A 109 -7.99 2.61 -16.43
CA HIS A 109 -8.97 3.55 -15.92
C HIS A 109 -10.05 3.82 -16.97
N ARG A 110 -11.33 3.85 -16.57
CA ARG A 110 -12.46 3.95 -17.50
C ARG A 110 -12.60 5.35 -18.12
N GLN A 111 -12.34 6.42 -17.35
CA GLN A 111 -12.61 7.80 -17.72
C GLN A 111 -11.39 8.56 -18.21
N ILE A 112 -10.19 8.19 -17.76
CA ILE A 112 -8.94 8.89 -18.06
C ILE A 112 -7.92 7.91 -18.63
N ARG A 113 -7.31 8.34 -19.75
CA ARG A 113 -6.11 7.71 -20.34
C ARG A 113 -5.05 8.79 -20.52
N ILE A 114 -3.80 8.44 -20.31
CA ILE A 114 -2.68 9.34 -20.60
C ILE A 114 -2.58 9.56 -22.09
N ARG A 115 -2.25 10.79 -22.46
CA ARG A 115 -1.98 11.23 -23.82
C ARG A 115 -0.59 11.84 -23.87
N GLU A 116 0.04 11.78 -25.02
CA GLU A 116 1.26 12.50 -25.28
C GLU A 116 1.07 14.00 -25.00
N GLY A 117 2.02 14.62 -24.27
CA GLY A 117 1.92 16.01 -23.83
C GLY A 117 1.17 16.24 -22.53
N ASP A 118 0.58 15.21 -21.89
CA ASP A 118 0.07 15.33 -20.53
C ASP A 118 1.22 15.58 -19.55
N THR A 119 0.96 16.39 -18.54
CA THR A 119 1.87 16.62 -17.41
C THR A 119 1.32 15.93 -16.19
N VAL A 120 2.11 15.10 -15.52
CA VAL A 120 1.71 14.40 -14.28
C VAL A 120 2.60 14.84 -13.13
N VAL A 121 1.98 15.28 -12.03
CA VAL A 121 2.66 15.65 -10.80
C VAL A 121 2.32 14.63 -9.72
N ILE A 122 3.32 13.96 -9.17
CA ILE A 122 3.17 13.09 -7.99
C ILE A 122 3.61 13.88 -6.77
N SER A 123 2.63 14.52 -6.12
CA SER A 123 2.85 15.43 -4.99
C SER A 123 2.87 14.67 -3.66
N ALA A 124 3.80 13.72 -3.56
CA ALA A 124 4.10 12.93 -2.37
C ALA A 124 5.50 12.33 -2.48
N SER A 125 6.17 12.09 -1.35
CA SER A 125 7.32 11.19 -1.31
C SER A 125 6.87 9.76 -1.04
N PRO A 126 7.54 8.74 -1.61
CA PRO A 126 7.21 7.35 -1.31
C PRO A 126 7.33 7.03 0.18
N ILE A 127 6.32 6.41 0.75
CA ILE A 127 6.44 5.80 2.07
C ILE A 127 7.43 4.64 1.97
N PRO A 128 8.32 4.43 2.97
CA PRO A 128 9.25 3.30 2.97
C PRO A 128 8.57 1.97 2.63
N GLY A 129 9.07 1.28 1.60
CA GLY A 129 8.49 0.06 1.04
C GLY A 129 7.65 0.25 -0.22
N ASN A 130 7.20 1.46 -0.54
CA ASN A 130 6.43 1.76 -1.75
C ASN A 130 7.27 2.26 -2.94
N GLU A 131 8.59 2.38 -2.79
CA GLU A 131 9.49 2.97 -3.78
C GLU A 131 9.38 2.28 -5.14
N ARG A 132 9.30 0.94 -5.14
CA ARG A 132 9.15 0.15 -6.38
C ARG A 132 7.83 0.41 -7.08
N LEU A 133 6.74 0.53 -6.33
CA LEU A 133 5.40 0.77 -6.87
C LEU A 133 5.31 2.16 -7.48
N VAL A 134 5.84 3.18 -6.78
CA VAL A 134 5.89 4.55 -7.27
C VAL A 134 6.78 4.65 -8.51
N THR A 135 7.99 4.06 -8.49
CA THR A 135 8.92 4.04 -9.63
C THR A 135 8.28 3.37 -10.85
N ARG A 136 7.58 2.25 -10.67
CA ARG A 136 6.85 1.58 -11.75
C ARG A 136 5.77 2.49 -12.33
N THR A 137 5.03 3.19 -11.49
CA THR A 137 3.98 4.12 -11.91
C THR A 137 4.55 5.27 -12.72
N VAL A 138 5.66 5.88 -12.26
CA VAL A 138 6.38 6.94 -12.98
C VAL A 138 6.83 6.46 -14.36
N ASN A 139 7.49 5.29 -14.43
CA ASN A 139 7.97 4.74 -15.70
C ASN A 139 6.81 4.47 -16.67
N ASN A 140 5.71 3.89 -16.21
CA ASN A 140 4.53 3.63 -17.04
C ASN A 140 3.95 4.92 -17.62
N LEU A 141 3.85 5.99 -16.80
CA LEU A 141 3.36 7.29 -17.26
C LEU A 141 4.26 7.91 -18.31
N MET A 142 5.60 7.85 -18.12
CA MET A 142 6.58 8.34 -19.10
C MET A 142 6.53 7.52 -20.39
N LEU A 143 6.39 6.21 -20.34
CA LEU A 143 6.22 5.35 -21.51
C LEU A 143 4.97 5.69 -22.33
N LEU A 144 3.93 6.24 -21.70
CA LEU A 144 2.71 6.72 -22.35
C LEU A 144 2.85 8.15 -22.93
N GLY A 145 4.02 8.78 -22.83
CA GLY A 145 4.30 10.11 -23.37
C GLY A 145 4.00 11.27 -22.41
N ALA A 146 3.79 11.01 -21.11
CA ALA A 146 3.62 12.06 -20.13
C ALA A 146 4.96 12.63 -19.64
N THR A 147 5.00 13.94 -19.35
CA THR A 147 6.05 14.55 -18.54
C THR A 147 5.72 14.38 -17.07
N VAL A 148 6.61 13.76 -16.28
CA VAL A 148 6.31 13.42 -14.87
C VAL A 148 7.21 14.21 -13.93
N PHE A 149 6.59 14.97 -13.02
CA PHE A 149 7.22 15.66 -11.91
C PHE A 149 6.96 14.90 -10.60
N TYR A 150 8.02 14.65 -9.84
CA TYR A 150 7.96 13.93 -8.57
C TYR A 150 9.12 14.34 -7.67
N ASP A 151 9.21 13.86 -6.46
CA ASP A 151 10.14 14.30 -5.41
C ASP A 151 11.63 14.27 -5.79
N LYS A 152 12.03 13.52 -6.84
CA LYS A 152 13.42 13.45 -7.28
C LYS A 152 13.80 14.55 -8.29
N ASN A 153 12.84 15.13 -8.99
CA ASN A 153 13.10 16.09 -10.06
C ASN A 153 12.39 17.45 -9.90
N ALA A 154 11.52 17.59 -8.88
CA ALA A 154 10.84 18.86 -8.61
C ALA A 154 10.44 18.96 -7.12
N THR A 155 10.33 20.21 -6.62
CA THR A 155 9.86 20.47 -5.24
C THR A 155 8.32 20.39 -5.18
N VAL A 156 7.78 19.19 -5.43
CA VAL A 156 6.32 18.97 -5.47
C VAL A 156 5.76 18.45 -4.14
N HIS A 157 6.62 18.18 -3.18
CA HIS A 157 6.25 17.70 -1.85
C HIS A 157 7.22 18.21 -0.79
N VAL A 158 6.72 18.41 0.43
CA VAL A 158 7.51 18.62 1.64
C VAL A 158 7.08 17.59 2.68
N HIS A 159 8.03 17.15 3.49
CA HIS A 159 7.75 16.17 4.54
C HIS A 159 6.75 16.74 5.54
N GLY A 160 5.77 15.93 5.93
CA GLY A 160 4.79 16.28 6.97
C GLY A 160 5.32 16.07 8.38
N HIS A 161 6.36 15.24 8.53
CA HIS A 161 6.99 14.99 9.82
C HIS A 161 7.95 16.13 10.18
N ALA A 162 7.96 16.50 11.46
CA ALA A 162 8.85 17.52 11.99
C ALA A 162 10.33 17.13 11.82
N SER A 163 11.16 18.12 11.51
CA SER A 163 12.61 17.99 11.55
C SER A 163 13.13 17.86 13.00
N ARG A 164 14.38 17.44 13.14
CA ARG A 164 15.03 17.33 14.45
C ARG A 164 14.94 18.64 15.26
N GLU A 165 15.16 19.76 14.63
CA GLU A 165 15.14 21.09 15.31
C GLU A 165 13.71 21.51 15.71
N GLU A 166 12.71 21.17 14.89
CA GLU A 166 11.31 21.40 15.24
C GLU A 166 10.87 20.50 16.41
N LEU A 167 11.30 19.24 16.45
CA LEU A 167 11.06 18.34 17.59
C LEU A 167 11.70 18.88 18.86
N LYS A 168 12.93 19.40 18.79
CA LYS A 168 13.60 20.09 19.93
C LYS A 168 12.80 21.28 20.42
N ALA A 169 12.33 22.11 19.48
CA ALA A 169 11.55 23.29 19.83
C ALA A 169 10.27 22.89 20.60
N VAL A 170 9.53 21.88 20.12
CA VAL A 170 8.31 21.40 20.79
C VAL A 170 8.62 20.83 22.18
N ILE A 171 9.64 20.01 22.33
CA ILE A 171 10.03 19.42 23.62
C ILE A 171 10.44 20.55 24.60
N SER A 172 11.23 21.53 24.14
CA SER A 172 11.68 22.65 24.98
C SER A 172 10.52 23.54 25.41
N ILE A 173 9.55 23.81 24.54
CA ILE A 173 8.37 24.63 24.86
C ILE A 173 7.47 23.93 25.90
N LEU A 174 7.25 22.62 25.72
CA LEU A 174 6.37 21.83 26.59
C LEU A 174 7.02 21.45 27.90
N SER A 175 8.35 21.32 27.92
CA SER A 175 9.13 20.88 29.10
C SER A 175 8.49 19.70 29.83
N PRO A 176 8.23 18.58 29.15
CA PRO A 176 7.40 17.49 29.66
C PRO A 176 8.10 16.78 30.83
N GLN A 177 7.34 16.38 31.85
CA GLN A 177 7.83 15.54 32.95
C GLN A 177 8.09 14.12 32.46
N TYR A 178 7.20 13.59 31.61
CA TYR A 178 7.29 12.27 31.00
C TYR A 178 7.34 12.37 29.49
N PHE A 179 8.11 11.49 28.85
CA PHE A 179 8.24 11.48 27.41
C PHE A 179 8.07 10.05 26.87
N ILE A 180 7.13 9.91 25.93
CA ILE A 180 6.83 8.63 25.25
C ILE A 180 6.89 8.88 23.75
N PRO A 181 7.99 8.50 23.06
CA PRO A 181 8.05 8.60 21.61
C PRO A 181 7.13 7.54 20.96
N ILE A 182 6.36 7.95 19.97
CA ILE A 182 5.43 7.08 19.23
C ILE A 182 5.61 7.26 17.72
N HIS A 183 4.96 6.42 16.92
CA HIS A 183 4.88 6.54 15.48
C HIS A 183 6.22 6.44 14.76
N GLY A 184 6.82 5.26 14.81
CA GLY A 184 8.07 4.98 14.12
C GLY A 184 8.59 3.59 14.42
N GLU A 185 9.64 3.19 13.70
CA GLU A 185 10.39 1.99 14.04
C GLU A 185 11.17 2.20 15.35
N HIS A 186 11.56 1.14 16.01
CA HIS A 186 12.29 1.22 17.30
C HIS A 186 13.52 2.14 17.24
N ARG A 187 14.27 2.16 16.14
CA ARG A 187 15.40 3.07 15.93
C ARG A 187 15.00 4.56 15.96
N HIS A 188 13.81 4.90 15.41
CA HIS A 188 13.29 6.27 15.41
C HIS A 188 12.85 6.66 16.83
N LEU A 189 12.17 5.75 17.55
CA LEU A 189 11.75 5.99 18.93
C LEU A 189 12.95 6.19 19.85
N ARG A 190 14.02 5.40 19.69
CA ARG A 190 15.27 5.54 20.44
C ARG A 190 15.97 6.87 20.15
N ALA A 191 16.04 7.30 18.89
CA ALA A 191 16.61 8.59 18.52
C ALA A 191 15.83 9.76 19.09
N HIS A 192 14.49 9.67 19.11
CA HIS A 192 13.62 10.69 19.68
C HIS A 192 13.71 10.73 21.22
N ALA A 193 13.84 9.57 21.86
CA ALA A 193 14.10 9.46 23.29
C ALA A 193 15.43 10.11 23.70
N ALA A 194 16.52 9.83 22.94
CA ALA A 194 17.81 10.46 23.16
C ALA A 194 17.73 12.00 23.02
N LEU A 195 16.99 12.49 22.03
CA LEU A 195 16.76 13.91 21.84
C LEU A 195 16.05 14.56 23.05
N ALA A 196 15.04 13.89 23.63
CA ALA A 196 14.36 14.34 24.82
C ALA A 196 15.30 14.38 26.04
N GLN A 197 16.15 13.38 26.19
CA GLN A 197 17.16 13.32 27.24
C GLN A 197 18.19 14.44 27.12
N ASP A 198 18.69 14.72 25.90
CA ASP A 198 19.61 15.84 25.62
C ASP A 198 19.00 17.20 25.99
N LEU A 199 17.68 17.31 25.98
CA LEU A 199 16.92 18.52 26.34
C LEU A 199 16.49 18.56 27.81
N GLY A 200 16.98 17.61 28.64
CA GLY A 200 16.81 17.63 30.09
C GLY A 200 15.66 16.80 30.63
N VAL A 201 14.97 16.01 29.81
CA VAL A 201 14.01 15.04 30.36
C VAL A 201 14.78 13.91 31.04
N ALA A 202 14.47 13.63 32.31
CA ALA A 202 15.16 12.59 33.09
C ALA A 202 14.97 11.23 32.44
N GLY A 203 16.06 10.44 32.35
CA GLY A 203 16.06 9.15 31.62
C GLY A 203 15.05 8.14 32.17
N GLU A 204 14.79 8.15 33.48
CA GLU A 204 13.78 7.35 34.16
C GLU A 204 12.33 7.73 33.77
N ASN A 205 12.13 8.90 33.20
CA ASN A 205 10.84 9.42 32.76
C ASN A 205 10.65 9.29 31.24
N ILE A 206 11.57 8.63 30.53
CA ILE A 206 11.48 8.39 29.10
C ILE A 206 11.16 6.91 28.84
N PHE A 207 10.00 6.65 28.25
CA PHE A 207 9.52 5.30 28.00
C PHE A 207 9.51 4.99 26.51
N VAL A 208 10.46 4.18 26.03
CA VAL A 208 10.47 3.62 24.68
C VAL A 208 9.75 2.28 24.71
N LEU A 209 8.49 2.30 24.29
CA LEU A 209 7.54 1.20 24.45
C LEU A 209 7.50 0.28 23.23
N GLN A 210 7.04 -0.93 23.45
CA GLN A 210 6.61 -1.87 22.42
C GLN A 210 5.08 -1.96 22.40
N ASP A 211 4.53 -2.48 21.29
CA ASP A 211 3.09 -2.72 21.20
C ASP A 211 2.64 -3.66 22.30
N GLY A 212 1.63 -3.25 23.05
CA GLY A 212 1.10 -3.98 24.20
C GLY A 212 1.61 -3.51 25.57
N ASP A 213 2.69 -2.73 25.65
CA ASP A 213 3.15 -2.17 26.90
C ASP A 213 2.15 -1.19 27.49
N VAL A 214 1.88 -1.33 28.78
CA VAL A 214 1.00 -0.46 29.55
C VAL A 214 1.83 0.42 30.50
N VAL A 215 1.74 1.73 30.34
CA VAL A 215 2.45 2.69 31.21
C VAL A 215 1.47 3.33 32.17
N SER A 216 1.83 3.30 33.47
CA SER A 216 1.13 4.03 34.51
C SER A 216 1.95 5.28 34.88
N LEU A 217 1.34 6.46 34.67
CA LEU A 217 1.95 7.74 35.00
C LEU A 217 1.26 8.35 36.20
N GLY A 218 2.05 8.74 37.21
CA GLY A 218 1.59 9.50 38.38
C GLY A 218 2.26 10.89 38.45
N ARG A 219 1.96 11.64 39.49
CA ARG A 219 2.60 12.95 39.68
C ARG A 219 4.09 12.86 40.01
N GLU A 220 4.49 11.81 40.72
CA GLU A 220 5.86 11.65 41.24
C GLU A 220 6.69 10.61 40.48
N SER A 221 6.04 9.61 39.87
CA SER A 221 6.72 8.54 39.16
C SER A 221 5.89 7.98 38.02
N GLY A 222 6.58 7.44 37.01
CA GLY A 222 6.03 6.65 35.91
C GLY A 222 6.67 5.28 35.83
N LYS A 223 5.95 4.27 35.39
CA LYS A 223 6.47 2.92 35.19
C LYS A 223 5.71 2.16 34.11
N ILE A 224 6.39 1.22 33.45
CA ILE A 224 5.70 0.17 32.68
C ILE A 224 5.07 -0.77 33.70
N SER A 225 3.76 -0.82 33.75
CA SER A 225 3.00 -1.52 34.80
C SER A 225 2.46 -2.87 34.36
N ASP A 226 2.28 -3.10 33.07
CA ASP A 226 1.70 -4.31 32.53
C ASP A 226 2.06 -4.48 31.05
N HIS A 227 1.70 -5.63 30.47
CA HIS A 227 1.80 -5.90 29.04
C HIS A 227 0.56 -6.68 28.58
N THR A 228 -0.12 -6.17 27.56
CA THR A 228 -1.24 -6.85 26.93
C THR A 228 -0.84 -7.40 25.56
N SER A 229 -1.47 -8.47 25.12
CA SER A 229 -1.19 -9.03 23.79
C SER A 229 -1.62 -8.06 22.70
N ALA A 230 -0.65 -7.58 21.92
CA ALA A 230 -0.84 -6.71 20.74
C ALA A 230 -0.58 -7.47 19.43
N SER A 231 -1.01 -8.73 19.35
CA SER A 231 -0.87 -9.53 18.13
C SER A 231 -1.77 -9.02 17.02
N TYR A 232 -1.34 -9.22 15.76
CA TYR A 232 -2.14 -8.88 14.59
C TYR A 232 -3.49 -9.61 14.61
N VAL A 233 -4.53 -8.88 14.24
CA VAL A 233 -5.86 -9.42 14.02
C VAL A 233 -6.18 -9.28 12.53
N PHE A 234 -6.40 -10.41 11.86
CA PHE A 234 -6.73 -10.42 10.44
C PHE A 234 -8.23 -10.46 10.25
N VAL A 235 -8.75 -9.60 9.38
CA VAL A 235 -10.17 -9.51 9.05
C VAL A 235 -10.36 -9.85 7.58
N SER A 236 -11.25 -10.81 7.28
CA SER A 236 -11.67 -11.14 5.92
C SER A 236 -13.18 -11.31 5.88
N GLY A 237 -13.88 -10.35 5.29
CA GLY A 237 -15.33 -10.27 5.34
C GLY A 237 -15.83 -10.13 6.77
N GLN A 238 -16.66 -11.06 7.23
CA GLN A 238 -17.19 -11.10 8.62
C GLN A 238 -16.33 -11.94 9.58
N HIS A 239 -15.28 -12.58 9.08
CA HIS A 239 -14.42 -13.44 9.89
C HIS A 239 -13.22 -12.67 10.44
N VAL A 240 -12.97 -12.85 11.72
CA VAL A 240 -11.86 -12.26 12.46
C VAL A 240 -10.97 -13.37 13.00
N TRP A 241 -9.68 -13.35 12.68
CA TRP A 241 -8.70 -14.34 13.15
C TRP A 241 -7.54 -13.63 13.85
N ARG A 242 -7.08 -14.24 14.95
CA ARG A 242 -5.81 -13.84 15.55
C ARG A 242 -4.64 -14.47 14.77
N ALA A 243 -3.51 -13.78 14.70
CA ALA A 243 -2.34 -14.13 13.87
C ALA A 243 -1.63 -15.45 14.24
N SER A 244 -2.13 -16.23 15.16
CA SER A 244 -1.49 -17.48 15.65
C SER A 244 -1.99 -18.72 14.92
N GLY A 245 -2.30 -18.64 13.63
CA GLY A 245 -2.99 -19.74 12.97
C GLY A 245 -2.16 -20.46 11.91
N LYS A 246 -2.08 -21.77 12.03
CA LYS A 246 -1.65 -22.71 10.98
C LYS A 246 -2.16 -22.34 9.58
N ILE A 247 -3.37 -21.72 9.49
CA ILE A 247 -3.96 -21.25 8.23
C ILE A 247 -3.08 -20.23 7.49
N PHE A 248 -2.39 -19.32 8.20
CA PHE A 248 -1.50 -18.34 7.56
C PHE A 248 -0.23 -19.01 7.04
N ASP A 249 0.35 -19.90 7.84
CA ASP A 249 1.52 -20.67 7.42
C ASP A 249 1.19 -21.54 6.20
N ASP A 250 0.04 -22.19 6.20
CA ASP A 250 -0.43 -22.98 5.07
C ASP A 250 -0.66 -22.12 3.82
N ARG A 251 -1.32 -20.95 3.97
CA ARG A 251 -1.49 -20.01 2.85
C ARG A 251 -0.18 -19.46 2.31
N MET A 252 0.78 -19.16 3.17
CA MET A 252 2.12 -18.71 2.77
C MET A 252 2.86 -19.81 2.00
N ARG A 253 2.79 -21.07 2.46
CA ARG A 253 3.36 -22.22 1.76
C ARG A 253 2.71 -22.45 0.41
N LEU A 254 1.38 -22.42 0.34
CA LEU A 254 0.63 -22.56 -0.92
C LEU A 254 0.96 -21.41 -1.89
N ALA A 255 1.12 -20.18 -1.40
CA ALA A 255 1.47 -19.04 -2.23
C ALA A 255 2.91 -19.08 -2.77
N SER A 256 3.84 -19.71 -2.05
CA SER A 256 5.26 -19.77 -2.43
C SER A 256 5.62 -21.02 -3.22
N GLY A 257 4.95 -22.16 -2.99
CA GLY A 257 5.30 -23.46 -3.57
C GLY A 257 4.18 -24.12 -4.36
N GLY A 258 3.00 -23.49 -4.42
CA GLY A 258 1.84 -24.12 -5.06
C GLY A 258 1.31 -25.34 -4.31
N VAL A 259 0.55 -26.16 -5.01
CA VAL A 259 -0.03 -27.40 -4.47
C VAL A 259 0.00 -28.50 -5.51
N VAL A 260 0.29 -29.71 -5.08
CA VAL A 260 0.21 -30.94 -5.87
C VAL A 260 -0.79 -31.86 -5.19
N PHE A 261 -1.78 -32.33 -5.94
CA PHE A 261 -2.76 -33.31 -5.51
C PHE A 261 -2.44 -34.64 -6.16
N LEU A 262 -2.36 -35.69 -5.35
CA LEU A 262 -2.26 -37.06 -5.80
C LEU A 262 -3.64 -37.71 -5.64
N GLN A 263 -4.21 -38.14 -6.74
CA GLN A 263 -5.49 -38.85 -6.77
C GLN A 263 -5.23 -40.33 -7.03
N VAL A 264 -5.61 -41.14 -6.07
CA VAL A 264 -5.39 -42.60 -6.14
C VAL A 264 -6.72 -43.28 -6.40
N HIS A 265 -6.85 -43.90 -7.55
CA HIS A 265 -8.03 -44.67 -7.97
C HIS A 265 -7.81 -46.15 -7.69
N VAL A 266 -8.64 -46.75 -6.87
CA VAL A 266 -8.58 -48.19 -6.56
C VAL A 266 -9.64 -48.91 -7.35
N HIS A 267 -9.24 -49.87 -8.19
CA HIS A 267 -10.13 -50.71 -9.02
C HIS A 267 -10.05 -52.14 -8.58
N GLY A 268 -11.17 -52.89 -8.66
CA GLY A 268 -11.27 -54.32 -8.33
C GLY A 268 -11.50 -54.59 -6.83
N GLU A 269 -11.69 -55.86 -6.49
CA GLU A 269 -11.95 -56.33 -5.15
C GLU A 269 -10.96 -57.45 -4.74
N GLY A 270 -10.72 -57.61 -3.46
CA GLY A 270 -9.87 -58.65 -2.91
C GLY A 270 -8.45 -58.63 -3.49
N SER A 271 -7.94 -59.79 -3.94
CA SER A 271 -6.59 -59.95 -4.52
C SER A 271 -6.44 -59.42 -5.94
N SER A 272 -7.51 -58.91 -6.57
CA SER A 272 -7.49 -58.34 -7.91
C SER A 272 -7.47 -56.80 -7.90
N LYS A 273 -7.24 -56.18 -6.76
CA LYS A 273 -7.13 -54.72 -6.64
C LYS A 273 -5.97 -54.19 -7.48
N ARG A 274 -6.23 -53.13 -8.20
CA ARG A 274 -5.24 -52.33 -8.93
C ARG A 274 -5.42 -50.86 -8.60
N VAL A 275 -4.34 -50.13 -8.61
CA VAL A 275 -4.32 -48.69 -8.34
C VAL A 275 -3.84 -47.97 -9.56
N ALA A 276 -4.52 -46.87 -9.91
CA ALA A 276 -4.04 -45.86 -10.84
C ALA A 276 -3.82 -44.55 -10.06
N VAL A 277 -2.74 -43.83 -10.37
CA VAL A 277 -2.36 -42.58 -9.69
C VAL A 277 -2.34 -41.45 -10.71
N GLU A 278 -3.14 -40.42 -10.45
CA GLU A 278 -3.14 -39.19 -11.21
C GLU A 278 -2.63 -38.03 -10.37
N THR A 279 -1.87 -37.13 -11.00
CA THR A 279 -1.33 -35.93 -10.37
C THR A 279 -1.95 -34.69 -10.96
N VAL A 280 -2.43 -33.78 -10.11
CA VAL A 280 -2.91 -32.46 -10.51
C VAL A 280 -2.15 -31.42 -9.71
N SER A 281 -1.51 -30.46 -10.38
CA SER A 281 -0.82 -29.35 -9.72
C SER A 281 -1.49 -28.02 -10.01
N ARG A 282 -1.35 -27.07 -9.08
CA ARG A 282 -1.76 -25.67 -9.23
C ARG A 282 -0.71 -24.76 -8.62
N GLY A 283 -0.16 -23.83 -9.43
CA GLY A 283 0.85 -22.86 -8.99
C GLY A 283 2.17 -23.48 -8.53
N PHE A 284 2.41 -24.76 -8.85
CA PHE A 284 3.63 -25.46 -8.52
C PHE A 284 4.73 -25.14 -9.54
N THR A 285 4.45 -25.39 -10.82
CA THR A 285 5.35 -25.09 -11.93
C THR A 285 4.58 -24.88 -13.23
N GLU A 286 5.15 -24.11 -14.15
CA GLU A 286 4.74 -24.00 -15.57
C GLU A 286 5.81 -24.58 -16.50
N ASP A 287 6.95 -25.05 -15.96
CA ASP A 287 8.02 -25.66 -16.75
C ASP A 287 7.61 -27.07 -17.20
N PRO A 288 7.58 -27.34 -18.52
CA PRO A 288 7.24 -28.66 -19.05
C PRO A 288 8.13 -29.79 -18.50
N GLY A 289 9.44 -29.54 -18.29
CA GLY A 289 10.36 -30.51 -17.72
C GLY A 289 10.06 -30.87 -16.28
N GLU A 290 9.55 -29.93 -15.50
CA GLU A 290 9.13 -30.20 -14.11
C GLU A 290 7.76 -30.90 -14.05
N LEU A 291 6.88 -30.68 -15.03
CA LEU A 291 5.63 -31.46 -15.18
C LEU A 291 5.91 -32.92 -15.52
N ASP A 292 6.92 -33.20 -16.33
CA ASP A 292 7.35 -34.57 -16.64
C ASP A 292 7.82 -35.34 -15.39
N TYR A 293 8.46 -34.67 -14.42
CA TYR A 293 8.80 -35.26 -13.11
C TYR A 293 7.58 -35.65 -12.29
N LEU A 294 6.50 -34.86 -12.35
CA LEU A 294 5.24 -35.19 -11.66
C LEU A 294 4.56 -36.43 -12.29
N GLU A 295 4.61 -36.57 -13.60
CA GLU A 295 4.10 -37.77 -14.31
C GLU A 295 4.94 -38.99 -13.96
N GLU A 296 6.28 -38.87 -13.96
CA GLU A 296 7.19 -39.95 -13.57
C GLU A 296 6.95 -40.35 -12.11
N ALA A 297 6.78 -39.38 -11.19
CA ALA A 297 6.47 -39.62 -9.78
C ALA A 297 5.14 -40.36 -9.61
N SER A 298 4.12 -40.01 -10.39
CA SER A 298 2.82 -40.70 -10.41
C SER A 298 2.96 -42.16 -10.85
N TYR A 299 3.70 -42.37 -11.91
CA TYR A 299 3.97 -43.73 -12.44
C TYR A 299 4.74 -44.59 -11.42
N LEU A 300 5.76 -44.05 -10.79
CA LEU A 300 6.54 -44.77 -9.77
C LEU A 300 5.70 -45.11 -8.54
N LEU A 301 4.86 -44.18 -8.08
CA LEU A 301 3.92 -44.43 -6.98
C LEU A 301 2.88 -45.51 -7.32
N GLU A 302 2.29 -45.44 -8.52
CA GLU A 302 1.34 -46.44 -9.00
C GLU A 302 1.98 -47.84 -9.02
N LYS A 303 3.18 -47.94 -9.56
CA LYS A 303 3.93 -49.20 -9.63
C LYS A 303 4.27 -49.74 -8.23
N ASP A 304 4.68 -48.89 -7.33
CA ASP A 304 5.06 -49.31 -5.97
C ASP A 304 3.83 -49.76 -5.17
N ILE A 305 2.73 -49.02 -5.23
CA ILE A 305 1.47 -49.41 -4.56
C ILE A 305 0.93 -50.71 -5.12
N ASN A 306 0.89 -50.88 -6.45
CA ASN A 306 0.40 -52.13 -7.06
C ASN A 306 1.28 -53.33 -6.68
N ARG A 307 2.61 -53.17 -6.60
CA ARG A 307 3.52 -54.18 -6.10
C ARG A 307 3.23 -54.61 -4.66
N HIS A 308 2.95 -53.67 -3.78
CA HIS A 308 2.60 -53.96 -2.39
C HIS A 308 1.24 -54.67 -2.27
N LEU A 309 0.29 -54.33 -3.12
CA LEU A 309 -1.00 -55.04 -3.20
C LEU A 309 -0.85 -56.48 -3.66
N GLU A 310 0.08 -56.78 -4.61
CA GLU A 310 0.37 -58.13 -5.10
C GLU A 310 1.07 -59.00 -4.04
N ILE A 311 1.89 -58.42 -3.17
CA ILE A 311 2.64 -59.14 -2.12
C ILE A 311 1.73 -59.44 -0.90
N GLY A 312 0.51 -58.94 -0.86
CA GLY A 312 -0.46 -59.24 0.21
C GLY A 312 -0.12 -58.64 1.59
N ASP A 313 0.49 -57.45 1.59
CA ASP A 313 0.85 -56.75 2.82
C ASP A 313 -0.42 -56.20 3.49
N GLU A 314 -0.93 -56.87 4.51
CA GLU A 314 -2.15 -56.50 5.31
C GLU A 314 -2.09 -55.12 5.98
N LYS A 315 -0.97 -54.38 5.84
CA LYS A 315 -0.76 -53.10 6.52
C LYS A 315 -1.35 -51.87 5.81
N LEU A 316 -1.85 -52.00 4.61
CA LEU A 316 -2.62 -50.96 3.90
C LEU A 316 -4.12 -51.03 4.29
N SER A 317 -4.42 -51.02 5.58
CA SER A 317 -5.80 -50.82 6.01
C SER A 317 -6.12 -49.32 5.84
N THR A 318 -6.99 -49.00 4.89
CA THR A 318 -7.68 -47.72 4.81
C THR A 318 -8.30 -47.41 6.18
N ARG A 319 -7.75 -46.45 6.91
CA ARG A 319 -8.45 -45.78 7.99
C ARG A 319 -9.47 -44.86 7.34
N GLU A 320 -10.76 -45.17 7.60
CA GLU A 320 -11.87 -44.27 7.34
C GLU A 320 -11.73 -42.89 7.98
#